data_7b51d91c4654524c9679c51f335cd1d6
#
_entry.id   7b51d91c4654524c9679c51f335cd1d6
#
_cell.length_a   1.000
_cell.length_b   1.000
_cell.length_c   1.000
_cell.angle_alpha   90.00
_cell.angle_beta   90.00
_cell.angle_gamma   90.00
#
_symmetry.space_group_name_H-M   'P 1'
#
loop_
_entity.id
_entity.type
_entity.pdbx_description
1 polymer ?
#
loop_
_entity_poly.entity_id
_entity_poly.type
_entity_poly.pdbx_seq_one_letter_code
_entity_poly.pdbx_strand_id
1 'polypeptide(L)'
;MSALGGQARGGDGINWKGTSVGIFILLVAILITYAIEQSMIPQGLFGGLQGVALVFPLIGIIVGGALIGFGVHFVPVGGAPAAMGQAPGIATGVAMLAAGAGLAGLFGGAWAWTATGDFWITILGGGIGGGLMMAITCLMVNLTYVFAMGVPAASGKVNKDPITGYTFPEFKSQGTEGHGLPFISYIGGVMGGFLTALGGTLIYLELLLVYQPGLEQLLGSSAGSVEPLAVSLAGIFAIGFFLVNAVLSAYNITGTIEGPHDPKFKRVPRAIIGCAVASAVCGLVAILIVVAI
;
A
#
# COMPACT_ATOMS: atom_id res chain seq x y z
N MET A 1 -13.82 -30.07 -15.56
CA MET A 1 -13.65 -28.70 -15.03
C MET A 1 -12.16 -28.36 -14.98
N SER A 2 -11.52 -28.18 -16.12
CA SER A 2 -10.06 -27.94 -16.24
C SER A 2 -9.72 -26.79 -17.20
N ALA A 3 -10.60 -25.78 -17.30
CA ALA A 3 -10.46 -24.73 -18.31
C ALA A 3 -10.15 -23.33 -17.74
N LEU A 4 -9.90 -23.18 -16.44
CA LEU A 4 -9.53 -21.91 -15.83
C LEU A 4 -8.08 -21.89 -15.30
N GLY A 5 -7.30 -22.92 -15.56
CA GLY A 5 -5.89 -23.04 -15.15
C GLY A 5 -4.87 -22.54 -16.17
N GLY A 6 -5.25 -21.67 -17.08
CA GLY A 6 -4.32 -20.93 -17.90
C GLY A 6 -3.56 -19.91 -17.03
N GLN A 7 -2.60 -20.39 -16.22
CA GLN A 7 -1.58 -19.51 -15.68
C GLN A 7 -0.96 -18.78 -16.87
N ALA A 8 -1.27 -17.50 -16.97
CA ALA A 8 -0.45 -16.61 -17.77
C ALA A 8 0.96 -16.73 -17.17
N ARG A 9 1.81 -17.50 -17.81
CA ARG A 9 3.25 -17.54 -17.57
C ARG A 9 3.82 -16.18 -17.94
N GLY A 10 3.47 -15.16 -17.17
CA GLY A 10 4.21 -13.93 -17.13
C GLY A 10 5.56 -14.29 -16.55
N GLY A 11 6.61 -14.25 -17.36
CA GLY A 11 7.96 -14.47 -16.86
C GLY A 11 8.25 -13.57 -15.67
N ASP A 12 9.15 -13.98 -14.77
CA ASP A 12 9.53 -13.21 -13.58
C ASP A 12 10.19 -11.86 -13.91
N GLY A 13 10.40 -11.57 -15.20
CA GLY A 13 11.03 -10.36 -15.70
C GLY A 13 10.06 -9.21 -16.01
N ILE A 14 10.66 -8.06 -16.29
CA ILE A 14 9.95 -6.85 -16.72
C ILE A 14 9.37 -7.07 -18.12
N ASN A 15 8.08 -6.91 -18.27
CA ASN A 15 7.42 -6.86 -19.58
C ASN A 15 7.59 -5.45 -20.17
N TRP A 16 8.57 -5.28 -21.05
CA TRP A 16 8.90 -3.97 -21.63
C TRP A 16 7.73 -3.32 -22.39
N LYS A 17 6.87 -4.10 -23.04
CA LYS A 17 5.67 -3.55 -23.72
C LYS A 17 4.68 -2.98 -22.71
N GLY A 18 4.38 -3.72 -21.64
CA GLY A 18 3.50 -3.23 -20.57
C GLY A 18 4.13 -2.07 -19.81
N THR A 19 5.43 -2.13 -19.56
CA THR A 19 6.18 -1.07 -18.87
C THR A 19 6.19 0.23 -19.66
N SER A 20 6.39 0.19 -20.99
CA SER A 20 6.36 1.41 -21.82
C SER A 20 4.96 2.05 -21.85
N VAL A 21 3.90 1.24 -21.90
CA VAL A 21 2.52 1.75 -21.76
C VAL A 21 2.31 2.39 -20.38
N GLY A 22 2.79 1.75 -19.31
CA GLY A 22 2.71 2.30 -17.97
C GLY A 22 3.45 3.64 -17.82
N ILE A 23 4.66 3.73 -18.33
CA ILE A 23 5.45 4.98 -18.35
C ILE A 23 4.70 6.07 -19.15
N PHE A 24 4.12 5.71 -20.28
CA PHE A 24 3.32 6.66 -21.07
C PHE A 24 2.12 7.19 -20.26
N ILE A 25 1.36 6.33 -19.59
CA ILE A 25 0.23 6.74 -18.74
C ILE A 25 0.71 7.66 -17.61
N LEU A 26 1.83 7.34 -16.98
CA LEU A 26 2.42 8.16 -15.91
C LEU A 26 2.80 9.56 -16.43
N LEU A 27 3.46 9.64 -17.57
CA LEU A 27 3.81 10.92 -18.20
C LEU A 27 2.56 11.73 -18.58
N VAL A 28 1.53 11.08 -19.11
CA VAL A 28 0.25 11.74 -19.45
C VAL A 28 -0.42 12.28 -18.18
N ALA A 29 -0.45 11.54 -17.09
CA ALA A 29 -1.00 12.01 -15.81
C ALA A 29 -0.26 13.25 -15.30
N ILE A 30 1.06 13.25 -15.34
CA ILE A 30 1.89 14.40 -14.94
C ILE A 30 1.63 15.61 -15.86
N LEU A 31 1.53 15.40 -17.17
CA LEU A 31 1.25 16.47 -18.13
C LEU A 31 -0.13 17.09 -17.93
N ILE A 32 -1.15 16.28 -17.68
CA ILE A 32 -2.51 16.77 -17.37
C ILE A 32 -2.47 17.60 -16.09
N THR A 33 -1.82 17.10 -15.04
CA THR A 33 -1.69 17.83 -13.77
C THR A 33 -0.94 19.15 -13.95
N TYR A 34 0.13 19.15 -14.72
CA TYR A 34 0.88 20.37 -15.06
C TYR A 34 0.01 21.38 -15.85
N ALA A 35 -0.78 20.89 -16.82
CA ALA A 35 -1.67 21.76 -17.59
C ALA A 35 -2.76 22.41 -16.70
N ILE A 36 -3.25 21.68 -15.69
CA ILE A 36 -4.19 22.22 -14.69
C ILE A 36 -3.49 23.27 -13.82
N GLU A 37 -2.32 22.95 -13.27
CA GLU A 37 -1.53 23.85 -12.43
C GLU A 37 -1.19 25.17 -13.14
N GLN A 38 -0.85 25.12 -14.44
CA GLN A 38 -0.57 26.30 -15.24
C GLN A 38 -1.82 27.03 -15.78
N SER A 39 -3.01 26.64 -15.33
CA SER A 39 -4.28 27.21 -15.78
C SER A 39 -4.47 27.17 -17.31
N MET A 40 -3.87 26.19 -17.96
CA MET A 40 -4.02 25.98 -19.42
C MET A 40 -5.40 25.44 -19.79
N ILE A 41 -6.16 24.96 -18.79
CA ILE A 41 -7.53 24.48 -18.93
C ILE A 41 -8.49 25.55 -18.43
N PRO A 42 -9.66 25.76 -19.10
CA PRO A 42 -10.60 26.81 -18.73
C PRO A 42 -10.96 26.80 -17.25
N GLN A 43 -10.85 27.96 -16.61
CA GLN A 43 -10.97 28.16 -15.17
C GLN A 43 -12.32 27.70 -14.57
N GLY A 44 -13.39 27.73 -15.37
CA GLY A 44 -14.72 27.32 -14.91
C GLY A 44 -14.86 25.85 -14.53
N LEU A 45 -13.92 24.98 -14.97
CA LEU A 45 -13.95 23.56 -14.65
C LEU A 45 -13.07 23.20 -13.43
N PHE A 46 -12.07 24.03 -13.11
CA PHE A 46 -11.07 23.76 -12.06
C PHE A 46 -10.80 25.00 -11.17
N GLY A 47 -11.82 25.79 -10.91
CA GLY A 47 -11.69 27.07 -10.20
C GLY A 47 -11.10 26.97 -8.79
N GLY A 48 -11.38 25.88 -8.08
CA GLY A 48 -10.90 25.66 -6.72
C GLY A 48 -9.43 25.24 -6.59
N LEU A 49 -8.71 25.08 -7.69
CA LEU A 49 -7.29 24.67 -7.67
C LEU A 49 -6.32 25.75 -8.15
N GLN A 50 -6.80 26.98 -8.34
CA GLN A 50 -5.92 28.06 -8.80
C GLN A 50 -4.84 28.38 -7.77
N GLY A 51 -3.58 28.39 -8.22
CA GLY A 51 -2.43 28.69 -7.36
C GLY A 51 -2.04 27.57 -6.40
N VAL A 52 -2.70 26.40 -6.45
CA VAL A 52 -2.31 25.22 -5.70
C VAL A 52 -1.26 24.44 -6.49
N ALA A 53 -0.14 24.14 -5.85
CA ALA A 53 0.86 23.27 -6.46
C ALA A 53 0.30 21.85 -6.57
N LEU A 54 0.33 21.24 -7.76
CA LEU A 54 -0.29 19.93 -8.02
C LEU A 54 0.70 18.88 -8.48
N VAL A 55 1.73 19.30 -9.24
CA VAL A 55 2.70 18.38 -9.84
C VAL A 55 3.56 17.69 -8.77
N PHE A 56 4.08 18.45 -7.81
CA PHE A 56 4.88 17.88 -6.73
C PHE A 56 4.09 16.91 -5.85
N PRO A 57 2.87 17.25 -5.38
CA PRO A 57 2.01 16.29 -4.68
C PRO A 57 1.71 15.02 -5.50
N LEU A 58 1.43 15.15 -6.80
CA LEU A 58 1.25 13.96 -7.64
C LEU A 58 2.50 13.06 -7.67
N ILE A 59 3.68 13.65 -7.76
CA ILE A 59 4.95 12.89 -7.70
C ILE A 59 5.09 12.20 -6.34
N GLY A 60 4.80 12.89 -5.25
CA GLY A 60 4.79 12.30 -3.89
C GLY A 60 3.82 11.14 -3.77
N ILE A 61 2.61 11.26 -4.32
CA ILE A 61 1.61 10.18 -4.38
C ILE A 61 2.14 8.98 -5.17
N ILE A 62 2.79 9.20 -6.32
CA ILE A 62 3.40 8.15 -7.14
C ILE A 62 4.50 7.41 -6.36
N VAL A 63 5.37 8.17 -5.69
CA VAL A 63 6.44 7.60 -4.85
C VAL A 63 5.86 6.82 -3.68
N GLY A 64 4.83 7.34 -3.02
CA GLY A 64 4.11 6.65 -1.95
C GLY A 64 3.53 5.31 -2.40
N GLY A 65 2.89 5.28 -3.56
CA GLY A 65 2.39 4.03 -4.15
C GLY A 65 3.49 3.03 -4.49
N ALA A 66 4.61 3.50 -5.04
CA ALA A 66 5.79 2.67 -5.30
C ALA A 66 6.37 2.06 -4.02
N LEU A 67 6.42 2.84 -2.92
CA LEU A 67 6.85 2.36 -1.59
C LEU A 67 5.91 1.29 -1.04
N ILE A 68 4.59 1.46 -1.20
CA ILE A 68 3.62 0.41 -0.83
C ILE A 68 3.90 -0.85 -1.64
N GLY A 69 4.04 -0.74 -2.94
CA GLY A 69 4.34 -1.86 -3.83
C GLY A 69 5.63 -2.60 -3.45
N PHE A 70 6.64 -1.89 -3.04
CA PHE A 70 7.90 -2.44 -2.55
C PHE A 70 7.73 -3.11 -1.19
N GLY A 71 7.14 -2.42 -0.21
CA GLY A 71 7.04 -2.87 1.17
C GLY A 71 6.19 -4.13 1.34
N VAL A 72 5.12 -4.29 0.55
CA VAL A 72 4.26 -5.49 0.58
C VAL A 72 5.05 -6.78 0.33
N HIS A 73 6.13 -6.75 -0.44
CA HIS A 73 6.94 -7.94 -0.71
C HIS A 73 7.71 -8.46 0.50
N PHE A 74 7.92 -7.62 1.51
CA PHE A 74 8.56 -8.05 2.77
C PHE A 74 7.55 -8.67 3.74
N VAL A 75 6.27 -8.35 3.59
CA VAL A 75 5.21 -8.89 4.46
C VAL A 75 5.05 -10.38 4.20
N PRO A 76 4.98 -11.23 5.25
CA PRO A 76 4.72 -12.65 5.09
C PRO A 76 3.26 -12.88 4.67
N VAL A 77 3.03 -12.98 3.37
CA VAL A 77 1.70 -13.14 2.76
C VAL A 77 1.47 -14.52 2.19
N GLY A 78 2.19 -15.51 2.66
CA GLY A 78 1.99 -16.89 2.28
C GLY A 78 1.02 -17.63 3.21
N GLY A 79 0.56 -18.77 2.79
CA GLY A 79 -0.20 -19.70 3.61
C GLY A 79 -1.69 -19.62 3.49
N ALA A 80 -2.37 -19.90 4.59
CA ALA A 80 -3.82 -20.06 4.63
C ALA A 80 -4.61 -18.90 3.98
N PRO A 81 -4.27 -17.63 4.21
CA PRO A 81 -4.93 -16.53 3.52
C PRO A 81 -4.75 -16.58 2.00
N ALA A 82 -3.57 -16.97 1.53
CA ALA A 82 -3.30 -17.09 0.10
C ALA A 82 -3.99 -18.30 -0.52
N ALA A 83 -4.09 -19.41 0.20
CA ALA A 83 -4.73 -20.64 -0.26
C ALA A 83 -6.26 -20.57 -0.24
N MET A 84 -6.85 -19.99 0.78
CA MET A 84 -8.31 -19.80 0.89
C MET A 84 -8.82 -18.74 -0.10
N GLY A 85 -7.91 -17.98 -0.62
CA GLY A 85 -8.24 -16.85 -1.38
C GLY A 85 -7.86 -16.90 -2.81
N GLN A 86 -7.80 -18.01 -3.37
CA GLN A 86 -7.61 -18.13 -4.80
C GLN A 86 -8.78 -17.51 -5.57
N ALA A 87 -9.03 -16.38 -5.39
CA ALA A 87 -9.66 -15.37 -6.14
C ALA A 87 -10.04 -14.21 -5.23
N PRO A 88 -10.84 -14.28 -4.17
CA PRO A 88 -11.02 -13.13 -3.27
C PRO A 88 -10.07 -13.08 -2.07
N GLY A 89 -9.42 -14.16 -1.68
CA GLY A 89 -8.79 -14.20 -0.37
C GLY A 89 -7.32 -13.83 -0.32
N ILE A 90 -6.55 -13.90 -1.42
CA ILE A 90 -5.21 -13.29 -1.47
C ILE A 90 -5.35 -11.78 -1.30
N ALA A 91 -6.30 -11.21 -2.03
CA ALA A 91 -6.66 -9.81 -1.86
C ALA A 91 -7.15 -9.53 -0.43
N THR A 92 -7.92 -10.45 0.18
CA THR A 92 -8.43 -10.29 1.55
C THR A 92 -7.33 -10.35 2.60
N GLY A 93 -6.42 -11.32 2.55
CA GLY A 93 -5.32 -11.45 3.51
C GLY A 93 -4.36 -10.27 3.46
N VAL A 94 -3.93 -9.87 2.27
CA VAL A 94 -3.08 -8.69 2.09
C VAL A 94 -3.83 -7.40 2.36
N ALA A 95 -5.11 -7.31 2.00
CA ALA A 95 -5.92 -6.15 2.33
C ALA A 95 -6.11 -5.99 3.84
N MET A 96 -6.30 -7.07 4.59
CA MET A 96 -6.37 -7.01 6.05
C MET A 96 -5.04 -6.58 6.69
N LEU A 97 -3.92 -7.13 6.23
CA LEU A 97 -2.59 -6.73 6.70
C LEU A 97 -2.28 -5.28 6.29
N ALA A 98 -2.57 -4.95 5.03
CA ALA A 98 -2.36 -3.62 4.51
C ALA A 98 -3.30 -2.60 5.16
N ALA A 99 -4.58 -2.92 5.35
CA ALA A 99 -5.50 -2.05 6.07
C ALA A 99 -5.07 -1.86 7.53
N GLY A 100 -4.67 -2.93 8.22
CA GLY A 100 -4.19 -2.84 9.60
C GLY A 100 -2.93 -1.97 9.72
N ALA A 101 -1.88 -2.29 8.97
CA ALA A 101 -0.65 -1.50 8.96
C ALA A 101 -0.86 -0.10 8.37
N GLY A 102 -1.64 0.00 7.30
CA GLY A 102 -1.95 1.26 6.64
C GLY A 102 -2.75 2.21 7.53
N LEU A 103 -3.81 1.74 8.16
CA LEU A 103 -4.61 2.55 9.10
C LEU A 103 -3.78 2.99 10.31
N ALA A 104 -3.04 2.09 10.95
CA ALA A 104 -2.18 2.44 12.06
C ALA A 104 -1.10 3.45 11.65
N GLY A 105 -0.56 3.31 10.43
CA GLY A 105 0.35 4.27 9.84
C GLY A 105 -0.29 5.64 9.63
N LEU A 106 -1.48 5.67 9.02
CA LEU A 106 -2.22 6.93 8.80
C LEU A 106 -2.55 7.64 10.11
N PHE A 107 -3.01 6.91 11.15
CA PHE A 107 -3.26 7.50 12.47
C PHE A 107 -1.99 8.03 13.10
N GLY A 108 -0.88 7.28 13.04
CA GLY A 108 0.42 7.73 13.54
C GLY A 108 0.93 8.97 12.82
N GLY A 109 0.80 9.00 11.50
CA GLY A 109 1.15 10.15 10.67
C GLY A 109 0.25 11.36 10.92
N ALA A 110 -1.07 11.19 10.93
CA ALA A 110 -2.01 12.27 11.19
C ALA A 110 -1.79 12.89 12.58
N TRP A 111 -1.56 12.06 13.60
CA TRP A 111 -1.23 12.55 14.93
C TRP A 111 0.09 13.33 14.93
N ALA A 112 1.13 12.81 14.27
CA ALA A 112 2.42 13.48 14.19
C ALA A 112 2.31 14.83 13.44
N TRP A 113 1.52 14.90 12.37
CA TRP A 113 1.23 16.14 11.67
C TRP A 113 0.55 17.18 12.57
N THR A 114 -0.51 16.78 13.26
CA THR A 114 -1.23 17.67 14.17
C THR A 114 -0.34 18.15 15.31
N ALA A 115 0.57 17.32 15.80
CA ALA A 115 1.44 17.66 16.90
C ALA A 115 2.64 18.54 16.50
N THR A 116 3.18 18.38 15.29
CA THR A 116 4.45 19.00 14.90
C THR A 116 4.38 19.86 13.65
N GLY A 117 3.46 19.62 12.74
CA GLY A 117 3.41 20.24 11.41
C GLY A 117 4.63 19.90 10.53
N ASP A 118 5.47 18.94 10.92
CA ASP A 118 6.69 18.60 10.21
C ASP A 118 6.46 17.43 9.25
N PHE A 119 6.86 17.62 7.99
CA PHE A 119 6.69 16.66 6.91
C PHE A 119 7.39 15.32 7.20
N TRP A 120 8.64 15.37 7.63
CA TRP A 120 9.45 14.17 7.84
C TRP A 120 9.04 13.41 9.10
N ILE A 121 8.71 14.13 10.17
CA ILE A 121 8.21 13.53 11.41
C ILE A 121 6.87 12.84 11.15
N THR A 122 6.01 13.44 10.33
CA THR A 122 4.73 12.85 9.93
C THR A 122 4.92 11.53 9.20
N ILE A 123 5.77 11.49 8.18
CA ILE A 123 6.04 10.27 7.42
C ILE A 123 6.66 9.18 8.31
N LEU A 124 7.63 9.54 9.14
CA LEU A 124 8.25 8.61 10.09
C LEU A 124 7.27 8.09 11.13
N GLY A 125 6.41 8.97 11.68
CA GLY A 125 5.35 8.59 12.61
C GLY A 125 4.40 7.55 12.02
N GLY A 126 4.05 7.74 10.75
CA GLY A 126 3.28 6.77 9.99
C GLY A 126 4.00 5.44 9.82
N GLY A 127 5.26 5.48 9.41
CA GLY A 127 6.08 4.28 9.26
C GLY A 127 6.19 3.48 10.56
N ILE A 128 6.45 4.15 11.69
CA ILE A 128 6.52 3.53 13.01
C ILE A 128 5.19 2.89 13.39
N GLY A 129 4.07 3.59 13.19
CA GLY A 129 2.72 3.06 13.46
C GLY A 129 2.45 1.77 12.69
N GLY A 130 2.74 1.75 11.39
CA GLY A 130 2.56 0.56 10.54
C GLY A 130 3.51 -0.58 10.91
N GLY A 131 4.77 -0.30 11.20
CA GLY A 131 5.75 -1.28 11.65
C GLY A 131 5.37 -1.94 12.97
N LEU A 132 4.91 -1.16 13.95
CA LEU A 132 4.43 -1.66 15.24
C LEU A 132 3.17 -2.52 15.09
N MET A 133 2.22 -2.11 14.27
CA MET A 133 1.01 -2.91 14.00
C MET A 133 1.38 -4.25 13.37
N MET A 134 2.31 -4.27 12.42
CA MET A 134 2.78 -5.54 11.83
C MET A 134 3.52 -6.41 12.84
N ALA A 135 4.31 -5.82 13.74
CA ALA A 135 4.95 -6.56 14.83
C ALA A 135 3.91 -7.27 15.71
N ILE A 136 2.87 -6.56 16.12
CA ILE A 136 1.78 -7.11 16.92
C ILE A 136 1.05 -8.21 16.15
N THR A 137 0.70 -7.95 14.87
CA THR A 137 -0.01 -8.90 14.02
C THR A 137 0.77 -10.22 13.88
N CYS A 138 2.06 -10.14 13.56
CA CYS A 138 2.92 -11.32 13.42
C CYS A 138 3.07 -12.08 14.75
N LEU A 139 3.18 -11.36 15.88
CA LEU A 139 3.23 -11.96 17.20
C LEU A 139 1.95 -12.71 17.52
N MET A 140 0.79 -12.09 17.30
CA MET A 140 -0.51 -12.68 17.59
C MET A 140 -0.80 -13.89 16.71
N VAL A 141 -0.40 -13.86 15.43
CA VAL A 141 -0.50 -15.03 14.54
C VAL A 141 0.33 -16.21 15.09
N ASN A 142 1.55 -15.97 15.55
CA ASN A 142 2.37 -17.04 16.16
C ASN A 142 1.78 -17.56 17.46
N LEU A 143 1.30 -16.69 18.34
CA LEU A 143 0.65 -17.11 19.58
C LEU A 143 -0.59 -17.96 19.31
N THR A 144 -1.42 -17.56 18.34
CA THR A 144 -2.60 -18.32 17.92
C THR A 144 -2.20 -19.70 17.42
N TYR A 145 -1.15 -19.81 16.62
CA TYR A 145 -0.64 -21.08 16.12
C TYR A 145 -0.10 -21.98 17.25
N VAL A 146 0.72 -21.43 18.13
CA VAL A 146 1.35 -22.19 19.24
C VAL A 146 0.29 -22.76 20.19
N PHE A 147 -0.75 -21.99 20.48
CA PHE A 147 -1.84 -22.41 21.36
C PHE A 147 -2.98 -23.15 20.66
N ALA A 148 -2.82 -23.46 19.36
CA ALA A 148 -3.79 -24.24 18.57
C ALA A 148 -5.23 -23.67 18.62
N MET A 149 -5.37 -22.36 18.55
CA MET A 149 -6.68 -21.69 18.63
C MET A 149 -7.50 -21.76 17.34
N GLY A 150 -7.30 -22.79 16.53
CA GLY A 150 -8.13 -23.09 15.36
C GLY A 150 -7.90 -22.23 14.12
N VAL A 151 -7.01 -21.26 14.17
CA VAL A 151 -6.64 -20.43 13.02
C VAL A 151 -5.25 -20.83 12.55
N PRO A 152 -5.10 -21.30 11.29
CA PRO A 152 -3.78 -21.61 10.77
C PRO A 152 -2.94 -20.35 10.71
N ALA A 153 -1.76 -20.39 11.27
CA ALA A 153 -0.75 -19.36 11.14
C ALA A 153 -0.30 -19.22 9.68
N ALA A 154 0.38 -18.14 9.37
CA ALA A 154 1.07 -18.02 8.10
C ALA A 154 1.98 -19.22 7.88
N SER A 155 1.88 -19.84 6.69
CA SER A 155 2.66 -21.03 6.38
C SER A 155 4.09 -20.65 6.00
N GLY A 156 5.01 -20.67 6.96
CA GLY A 156 6.42 -20.76 6.63
C GLY A 156 6.72 -22.12 6.01
N LYS A 157 7.49 -22.18 4.94
CA LYS A 157 7.96 -23.45 4.38
C LYS A 157 9.25 -23.97 5.04
N VAL A 158 9.69 -23.29 6.09
CA VAL A 158 10.92 -23.60 6.82
C VAL A 158 10.54 -24.21 8.17
N ASN A 159 10.92 -25.45 8.39
CA ASN A 159 10.64 -26.16 9.63
C ASN A 159 11.54 -25.72 10.79
N LYS A 160 12.62 -25.00 10.52
CA LYS A 160 13.57 -24.51 11.52
C LYS A 160 13.87 -23.03 11.25
N ASP A 161 13.74 -22.22 12.30
CA ASP A 161 14.10 -20.81 12.22
C ASP A 161 15.61 -20.65 12.00
N PRO A 162 16.06 -19.96 10.96
CA PRO A 162 17.48 -19.81 10.66
C PRO A 162 18.22 -18.90 11.66
N ILE A 163 17.50 -18.07 12.42
CA ILE A 163 18.10 -17.12 13.38
C ILE A 163 18.08 -17.70 14.79
N THR A 164 16.91 -18.14 15.26
CA THR A 164 16.71 -18.63 16.63
C THR A 164 17.02 -20.10 16.79
N GLY A 165 17.01 -20.86 15.68
CA GLY A 165 17.18 -22.31 15.70
C GLY A 165 15.94 -23.09 16.17
N TYR A 166 14.84 -22.42 16.52
CA TYR A 166 13.59 -23.10 16.91
C TYR A 166 13.02 -23.92 15.76
N THR A 167 12.49 -25.08 16.09
CA THR A 167 11.74 -25.93 15.15
C THR A 167 10.26 -25.70 15.33
N PHE A 168 9.57 -25.54 14.20
CA PHE A 168 8.11 -25.39 14.18
C PHE A 168 7.47 -26.70 13.73
N PRO A 169 6.48 -27.23 14.46
CA PRO A 169 5.74 -28.40 14.01
C PRO A 169 5.01 -28.09 12.70
N GLU A 170 4.91 -29.12 11.87
CA GLU A 170 4.09 -29.03 10.66
C GLU A 170 2.61 -28.98 11.05
N PHE A 171 1.87 -28.10 10.38
CA PHE A 171 0.41 -28.10 10.47
C PHE A 171 -0.20 -28.34 9.09
N LYS A 172 -1.39 -28.97 9.10
CA LYS A 172 -2.19 -29.19 7.89
C LYS A 172 -3.61 -28.78 8.18
N SER A 173 -4.15 -27.95 7.31
CA SER A 173 -5.57 -27.62 7.27
C SER A 173 -6.07 -27.69 5.85
N GLN A 174 -7.38 -27.64 5.65
CA GLN A 174 -7.96 -27.71 4.31
C GLN A 174 -7.37 -26.63 3.39
N GLY A 175 -6.63 -27.05 2.38
CA GLY A 175 -6.00 -26.17 1.40
C GLY A 175 -4.69 -25.52 1.84
N THR A 176 -4.17 -25.85 3.02
CA THR A 176 -2.93 -25.25 3.54
C THR A 176 -2.13 -26.25 4.36
N GLU A 177 -0.84 -26.28 4.13
CA GLU A 177 0.15 -26.96 4.95
C GLU A 177 1.36 -26.06 5.15
N GLY A 178 2.04 -26.17 6.26
CA GLY A 178 3.25 -25.39 6.54
C GLY A 178 3.70 -25.49 7.99
N HIS A 179 4.55 -24.57 8.37
CA HIS A 179 5.12 -24.44 9.71
C HIS A 179 4.79 -23.04 10.25
N GLY A 180 5.11 -22.77 11.50
CA GLY A 180 4.94 -21.45 12.10
C GLY A 180 5.73 -20.36 11.38
N LEU A 181 5.51 -19.12 11.77
CA LEU A 181 6.18 -17.96 11.20
C LEU A 181 7.61 -17.83 11.76
N PRO A 182 8.67 -18.02 10.96
CA PRO A 182 10.03 -17.90 11.44
C PRO A 182 10.38 -16.42 11.75
N PHE A 183 11.38 -16.22 12.60
CA PHE A 183 11.77 -14.89 13.05
C PHE A 183 12.20 -13.96 11.92
N ILE A 184 12.83 -14.51 10.87
CA ILE A 184 13.19 -13.74 9.69
C ILE A 184 11.95 -13.18 8.95
N SER A 185 10.86 -13.93 8.90
CA SER A 185 9.59 -13.45 8.33
C SER A 185 8.93 -12.40 9.21
N TYR A 186 9.09 -12.50 10.53
CA TYR A 186 8.68 -11.47 11.48
C TYR A 186 9.40 -10.14 11.21
N ILE A 187 10.72 -10.17 11.08
CA ILE A 187 11.50 -8.97 10.72
C ILE A 187 11.03 -8.41 9.39
N GLY A 188 10.87 -9.26 8.38
CA GLY A 188 10.33 -8.86 7.08
C GLY A 188 8.95 -8.21 7.19
N GLY A 189 8.05 -8.79 8.00
CA GLY A 189 6.73 -8.24 8.26
C GLY A 189 6.78 -6.82 8.85
N VAL A 190 7.62 -6.60 9.86
CA VAL A 190 7.82 -5.29 10.48
C VAL A 190 8.38 -4.28 9.48
N MET A 191 9.42 -4.67 8.74
CA MET A 191 10.00 -3.82 7.68
C MET A 191 8.98 -3.48 6.59
N GLY A 192 8.23 -4.48 6.14
CA GLY A 192 7.18 -4.30 5.14
C GLY A 192 6.07 -3.38 5.64
N GLY A 193 5.62 -3.54 6.88
CA GLY A 193 4.65 -2.67 7.53
C GLY A 193 5.15 -1.22 7.65
N PHE A 194 6.40 -1.05 8.04
CA PHE A 194 7.03 0.27 8.09
C PHE A 194 7.08 0.95 6.71
N LEU A 195 7.61 0.26 5.70
CA LEU A 195 7.76 0.82 4.35
C LEU A 195 6.42 1.12 3.68
N THR A 196 5.43 0.23 3.83
CA THR A 196 4.11 0.45 3.26
C THR A 196 3.40 1.63 3.94
N ALA A 197 3.53 1.73 5.25
CA ALA A 197 2.94 2.84 5.99
C ALA A 197 3.62 4.18 5.73
N LEU A 198 4.95 4.20 5.51
CA LEU A 198 5.63 5.39 4.98
C LEU A 198 4.98 5.85 3.68
N GLY A 199 4.78 4.92 2.73
CA GLY A 199 4.15 5.23 1.45
C GLY A 199 2.71 5.72 1.60
N GLY A 200 1.91 5.08 2.42
CA GLY A 200 0.52 5.47 2.68
C GLY A 200 0.42 6.85 3.35
N THR A 201 1.30 7.13 4.30
CA THR A 201 1.34 8.44 5.00
C THR A 201 1.84 9.55 4.08
N LEU A 202 2.80 9.25 3.19
CA LEU A 202 3.22 10.20 2.16
C LEU A 202 2.05 10.57 1.24
N ILE A 203 1.29 9.58 0.76
CA ILE A 203 0.08 9.84 -0.05
C ILE A 203 -0.92 10.72 0.72
N TYR A 204 -1.18 10.39 1.98
CA TYR A 204 -2.08 11.18 2.85
C TYR A 204 -1.63 12.64 2.94
N LEU A 205 -0.36 12.86 3.22
CA LEU A 205 0.19 14.20 3.40
C LEU A 205 0.14 15.02 2.12
N GLU A 206 0.50 14.42 0.98
CA GLU A 206 0.44 15.09 -0.32
C GLU A 206 -1.01 15.45 -0.71
N LEU A 207 -1.97 14.57 -0.43
CA LEU A 207 -3.38 14.87 -0.62
C LEU A 207 -3.86 15.99 0.31
N LEU A 208 -3.43 15.98 1.57
CA LEU A 208 -3.78 17.02 2.54
C LEU A 208 -3.28 18.40 2.08
N LEU A 209 -2.05 18.46 1.57
CA LEU A 209 -1.44 19.70 1.04
C LEU A 209 -2.19 20.26 -0.18
N VAL A 210 -2.87 19.42 -0.95
CA VAL A 210 -3.74 19.84 -2.05
C VAL A 210 -5.14 20.20 -1.57
N TYR A 211 -5.71 19.38 -0.69
CA TYR A 211 -7.11 19.51 -0.28
C TYR A 211 -7.34 20.70 0.63
N GLN A 212 -6.44 20.99 1.55
CA GLN A 212 -6.62 22.10 2.46
C GLN A 212 -6.75 23.43 1.72
N PRO A 213 -5.78 23.88 0.89
CA PRO A 213 -5.93 25.12 0.17
C PRO A 213 -7.02 25.08 -0.90
N GLY A 214 -7.28 23.93 -1.55
CA GLY A 214 -8.35 23.80 -2.52
C GLY A 214 -9.73 23.99 -1.90
N LEU A 215 -10.00 23.40 -0.74
CA LEU A 215 -11.24 23.55 -0.01
C LEU A 215 -11.41 24.95 0.59
N GLU A 216 -10.31 25.58 1.04
CA GLU A 216 -10.34 26.97 1.51
C GLU A 216 -10.77 27.94 0.39
N GLN A 217 -10.33 27.71 -0.85
CA GLN A 217 -10.77 28.48 -2.00
C GLN A 217 -12.25 28.27 -2.34
N LEU A 218 -12.73 27.02 -2.22
CA LEU A 218 -14.11 26.65 -2.55
C LEU A 218 -15.13 27.12 -1.51
N LEU A 219 -14.83 26.93 -0.22
CA LEU A 219 -15.76 27.16 0.88
C LEU A 219 -15.62 28.53 1.54
N GLY A 220 -14.54 29.24 1.23
CA GLY A 220 -14.17 30.49 1.87
C GLY A 220 -13.52 30.30 3.24
N SER A 221 -12.65 31.22 3.63
CA SER A 221 -11.88 31.21 4.88
C SER A 221 -12.70 31.29 6.17
N SER A 222 -14.00 31.53 6.07
CA SER A 222 -14.92 31.59 7.21
C SER A 222 -15.43 30.21 7.68
N ALA A 223 -15.14 29.16 6.95
CA ALA A 223 -15.53 27.82 7.33
C ALA A 223 -14.51 27.22 8.30
N GLY A 224 -14.70 27.41 9.60
CA GLY A 224 -13.91 26.75 10.66
C GLY A 224 -13.92 25.21 10.63
N SER A 225 -14.37 24.63 9.53
CA SER A 225 -14.50 23.21 9.27
C SER A 225 -13.67 22.70 8.10
N VAL A 226 -12.81 23.52 7.47
CA VAL A 226 -12.05 23.12 6.26
C VAL A 226 -10.99 22.08 6.61
N GLU A 227 -10.23 22.29 7.67
CA GLU A 227 -9.17 21.37 8.08
C GLU A 227 -9.70 19.96 8.41
N PRO A 228 -10.74 19.77 9.24
CA PRO A 228 -11.30 18.43 9.47
C PRO A 228 -11.82 17.75 8.20
N LEU A 229 -12.39 18.52 7.28
CA LEU A 229 -12.86 17.99 6.00
C LEU A 229 -11.69 17.55 5.12
N ALA A 230 -10.65 18.38 5.00
CA ALA A 230 -9.42 18.06 4.25
C ALA A 230 -8.74 16.81 4.81
N VAL A 231 -8.58 16.72 6.13
CA VAL A 231 -8.01 15.55 6.83
C VAL A 231 -8.83 14.29 6.54
N SER A 232 -10.16 14.39 6.62
CA SER A 232 -11.07 13.26 6.38
C SER A 232 -10.98 12.77 4.93
N LEU A 233 -11.04 13.66 3.96
CA LEU A 233 -10.94 13.33 2.55
C LEU A 233 -9.57 12.75 2.20
N ALA A 234 -8.48 13.39 2.64
CA ALA A 234 -7.13 12.88 2.43
C ALA A 234 -6.96 11.47 3.03
N GLY A 235 -7.49 11.25 4.22
CA GLY A 235 -7.46 9.95 4.88
C GLY A 235 -8.22 8.87 4.11
N ILE A 236 -9.45 9.15 3.67
CA ILE A 236 -10.27 8.21 2.90
C ILE A 236 -9.59 7.83 1.59
N PHE A 237 -9.09 8.81 0.85
CA PHE A 237 -8.38 8.55 -0.40
C PHE A 237 -7.07 7.79 -0.16
N ALA A 238 -6.28 8.18 0.84
CA ALA A 238 -5.03 7.47 1.16
C ALA A 238 -5.26 6.00 1.49
N ILE A 239 -6.32 5.65 2.23
CA ILE A 239 -6.73 4.27 2.49
C ILE A 239 -7.08 3.56 1.17
N GLY A 240 -7.82 4.22 0.28
CA GLY A 240 -8.14 3.68 -1.04
C GLY A 240 -6.90 3.39 -1.87
N PHE A 241 -5.96 4.31 -1.92
CA PHE A 241 -4.67 4.11 -2.60
C PHE A 241 -3.86 2.98 -2.00
N PHE A 242 -3.81 2.92 -0.69
CA PHE A 242 -3.11 1.86 0.02
C PHE A 242 -3.69 0.49 -0.37
N LEU A 243 -5.01 0.37 -0.37
CA LEU A 243 -5.71 -0.84 -0.73
C LEU A 243 -5.43 -1.26 -2.19
N VAL A 244 -5.54 -0.34 -3.14
CA VAL A 244 -5.27 -0.62 -4.56
C VAL A 244 -3.84 -1.12 -4.75
N ASN A 245 -2.85 -0.44 -4.18
CA ASN A 245 -1.44 -0.81 -4.32
C ASN A 245 -1.12 -2.13 -3.61
N ALA A 246 -1.71 -2.38 -2.45
CA ALA A 246 -1.55 -3.64 -1.74
C ALA A 246 -2.14 -4.82 -2.53
N VAL A 247 -3.32 -4.65 -3.12
CA VAL A 247 -3.97 -5.67 -3.96
C VAL A 247 -3.16 -5.96 -5.22
N LEU A 248 -2.67 -4.92 -5.91
CA LEU A 248 -1.80 -5.09 -7.09
C LEU A 248 -0.54 -5.87 -6.73
N SER A 249 0.09 -5.54 -5.61
CA SER A 249 1.28 -6.24 -5.12
C SER A 249 0.98 -7.69 -4.73
N ALA A 250 -0.18 -7.95 -4.12
CA ALA A 250 -0.64 -9.29 -3.80
C ALA A 250 -0.80 -10.16 -5.04
N TYR A 251 -1.45 -9.66 -6.08
CA TYR A 251 -1.55 -10.38 -7.36
C TYR A 251 -0.18 -10.62 -8.00
N ASN A 252 0.74 -9.67 -7.84
CA ASN A 252 2.11 -9.84 -8.32
C ASN A 252 2.86 -10.97 -7.60
N ILE A 253 2.59 -11.18 -6.32
CA ILE A 253 3.21 -12.22 -5.48
C ILE A 253 2.54 -13.59 -5.67
N THR A 254 1.30 -13.63 -6.16
CA THR A 254 0.50 -14.86 -6.29
C THR A 254 1.29 -16.01 -6.92
N GLY A 255 1.23 -17.18 -6.28
CA GLY A 255 1.89 -18.40 -6.77
C GLY A 255 3.38 -18.48 -6.45
N THR A 256 3.93 -17.55 -5.66
CA THR A 256 5.29 -17.67 -5.12
C THR A 256 5.28 -18.44 -3.79
N ILE A 257 6.47 -18.97 -3.43
CA ILE A 257 6.69 -19.71 -2.19
C ILE A 257 7.46 -18.80 -1.23
N GLU A 258 7.08 -18.78 0.03
CA GLU A 258 7.81 -18.03 1.05
C GLU A 258 9.11 -18.74 1.43
N GLY A 259 10.18 -17.97 1.60
CA GLY A 259 11.47 -18.44 2.02
C GLY A 259 12.61 -17.56 1.49
N PRO A 260 13.88 -17.84 1.90
CA PRO A 260 15.04 -17.04 1.50
C PRO A 260 15.29 -16.99 -0.01
N HIS A 261 14.77 -17.94 -0.76
CA HIS A 261 14.87 -18.02 -2.22
C HIS A 261 13.55 -17.72 -2.92
N ASP A 262 12.64 -17.00 -2.24
CA ASP A 262 11.31 -16.72 -2.76
C ASP A 262 11.38 -15.90 -4.06
N PRO A 263 10.82 -16.39 -5.16
CA PRO A 263 10.79 -15.68 -6.43
C PRO A 263 9.97 -14.37 -6.36
N LYS A 264 9.21 -14.11 -5.30
CA LYS A 264 8.47 -12.85 -5.13
C LYS A 264 9.38 -11.62 -5.24
N PHE A 265 10.60 -11.68 -4.72
CA PHE A 265 11.55 -10.57 -4.78
C PHE A 265 12.02 -10.26 -6.21
N LYS A 266 12.04 -11.25 -7.11
CA LYS A 266 12.31 -11.01 -8.54
C LYS A 266 11.21 -10.20 -9.22
N ARG A 267 10.02 -10.17 -8.62
CA ARG A 267 8.84 -9.47 -9.14
C ARG A 267 8.67 -8.05 -8.58
N VAL A 268 9.48 -7.65 -7.62
CA VAL A 268 9.46 -6.31 -7.01
C VAL A 268 9.47 -5.17 -8.03
N PRO A 269 10.37 -5.15 -9.05
CA PRO A 269 10.39 -4.04 -10.00
C PRO A 269 9.06 -3.88 -10.75
N ARG A 270 8.42 -4.99 -11.10
CA ARG A 270 7.11 -4.97 -11.76
C ARG A 270 6.00 -4.42 -10.85
N ALA A 271 6.03 -4.77 -9.56
CA ALA A 271 5.08 -4.22 -8.58
C ALA A 271 5.27 -2.72 -8.39
N ILE A 272 6.51 -2.26 -8.24
CA ILE A 272 6.84 -0.83 -8.10
C ILE A 272 6.28 -0.04 -9.29
N ILE A 273 6.52 -0.49 -10.51
CA ILE A 273 6.02 0.16 -11.74
C ILE A 273 4.49 0.14 -11.76
N GLY A 274 3.87 -1.01 -11.49
CA GLY A 274 2.41 -1.14 -11.49
C GLY A 274 1.75 -0.22 -10.44
N CYS A 275 2.30 -0.18 -9.23
CA CYS A 275 1.81 0.68 -8.16
C CYS A 275 2.04 2.17 -8.45
N ALA A 276 3.18 2.54 -9.04
CA ALA A 276 3.44 3.91 -9.48
C ALA A 276 2.41 4.38 -10.52
N VAL A 277 2.13 3.55 -11.54
CA VAL A 277 1.14 3.86 -12.58
C VAL A 277 -0.28 3.95 -12.00
N ALA A 278 -0.67 2.99 -11.16
CA ALA A 278 -1.97 3.04 -10.49
C ALA A 278 -2.12 4.29 -9.62
N SER A 279 -1.08 4.64 -8.87
CA SER A 279 -1.07 5.83 -8.03
C SER A 279 -1.08 7.13 -8.84
N ALA A 280 -0.46 7.17 -10.02
CA ALA A 280 -0.55 8.32 -10.92
C ALA A 280 -2.00 8.56 -11.39
N VAL A 281 -2.68 7.49 -11.82
CA VAL A 281 -4.08 7.59 -12.28
C VAL A 281 -5.02 7.93 -11.13
N CYS A 282 -4.93 7.21 -10.01
CA CYS A 282 -5.75 7.49 -8.83
C CYS A 282 -5.48 8.88 -8.26
N GLY A 283 -4.19 9.33 -8.26
CA GLY A 283 -3.79 10.65 -7.80
C GLY A 283 -4.39 11.76 -8.64
N LEU A 284 -4.34 11.60 -9.96
CA LEU A 284 -4.99 12.54 -10.86
C LEU A 284 -6.51 12.63 -10.57
N VAL A 285 -7.18 11.48 -10.43
CA VAL A 285 -8.61 11.45 -10.09
C VAL A 285 -8.88 12.09 -8.74
N ALA A 286 -8.07 11.79 -7.71
CA ALA A 286 -8.24 12.35 -6.37
C ALA A 286 -8.05 13.87 -6.36
N ILE A 287 -7.08 14.39 -7.12
CA ILE A 287 -6.87 15.82 -7.31
C ILE A 287 -8.09 16.45 -8.01
N LEU A 288 -8.60 15.82 -9.06
CA LEU A 288 -9.73 16.34 -9.84
C LEU A 288 -11.05 16.34 -9.07
N ILE A 289 -11.29 15.38 -8.18
CA ILE A 289 -12.53 15.31 -7.39
C ILE A 289 -12.70 16.52 -6.48
N VAL A 290 -11.63 17.06 -5.90
CA VAL A 290 -11.71 18.26 -5.06
C VAL A 290 -12.15 19.49 -5.86
N VAL A 291 -12.05 19.44 -7.16
CA VAL A 291 -12.44 20.52 -8.06
C VAL A 291 -13.88 20.44 -8.51
N ALA A 292 -14.42 19.21 -8.50
CA ALA A 292 -15.78 18.93 -9.00
C ALA A 292 -16.86 19.11 -7.92
N ILE A 293 -16.43 19.35 -6.67
CA ILE A 293 -17.32 19.66 -5.54
C ILE A 293 -17.42 21.17 -5.40
#